data_0a3a8542e964a873ae6ed50b8e1ab404
#
_entry.id   0a3a8542e964a873ae6ed50b8e1ab404
#
_cell.length_a   1.000
_cell.length_b   1.000
_cell.length_c   1.000
_cell.angle_alpha   90.00
_cell.angle_beta   90.00
_cell.angle_gamma   90.00
#
_symmetry.space_group_name_H-M   'P 1'
#
loop_
_entity.id
_entity.type
_entity.pdbx_description
1 polymer ?
#
loop_
_entity_poly.entity_id
_entity_poly.type
_entity_poly.pdbx_seq_one_letter_code
_entity_poly.pdbx_strand_id
1 'polypeptide(L)'
;PKSGRRVFITPEGDRTLLMFEKGGWFYEDGTEYAGEFEPVDCGNTLPTWYGGWTNNFKYKGFDLSLFFQFSGGNKIYNGTKASVSDMRYWNNSKDVYNKYWTPERTHAEYPMPIYGDNYSNGSALPISDLVERGDYLRLKNVSLGYTFNTKNWSKAVGISALRLYVQ
;
A
#
# COMPACT_ATOMS: atom_id res chain seq x y z
N PRO A 1 -22.20 -8.83 -8.46
CA PRO A 1 -22.83 -10.00 -9.10
C PRO A 1 -23.76 -10.73 -8.12
N LYS A 2 -24.79 -11.41 -8.63
CA LYS A 2 -25.71 -12.21 -7.80
C LYS A 2 -25.01 -13.43 -7.19
N SER A 3 -23.91 -13.89 -7.81
CA SER A 3 -23.13 -15.05 -7.38
C SER A 3 -22.16 -14.78 -6.23
N GLY A 4 -21.89 -13.52 -5.89
CA GLY A 4 -20.86 -13.15 -4.92
C GLY A 4 -19.41 -13.34 -5.38
N ARG A 5 -19.20 -13.79 -6.61
CA ARG A 5 -17.86 -13.98 -7.19
C ARG A 5 -17.23 -12.65 -7.61
N ARG A 6 -15.92 -12.64 -7.71
CA ARG A 6 -15.17 -11.50 -8.25
C ARG A 6 -15.54 -11.27 -9.72
N VAL A 7 -15.77 -10.02 -10.06
CA VAL A 7 -16.05 -9.60 -11.43
C VAL A 7 -14.75 -9.13 -12.09
N PHE A 8 -14.56 -9.54 -13.32
CA PHE A 8 -13.50 -9.08 -14.20
C PHE A 8 -14.13 -8.37 -15.39
N ILE A 9 -13.47 -7.31 -15.84
CA ILE A 9 -13.96 -6.51 -16.96
C ILE A 9 -13.19 -6.90 -18.21
N THR A 10 -13.92 -7.23 -19.28
CA THR A 10 -13.32 -7.54 -20.59
C THR A 10 -12.76 -6.27 -21.24
N PRO A 11 -11.92 -6.38 -22.29
CA PRO A 11 -11.49 -5.22 -23.05
C PRO A 11 -12.65 -4.39 -23.62
N GLU A 12 -13.78 -5.02 -23.92
CA GLU A 12 -14.99 -4.37 -24.42
C GLU A 12 -15.81 -3.69 -23.33
N GLY A 13 -15.46 -3.93 -22.05
CA GLY A 13 -16.14 -3.35 -20.89
C GLY A 13 -17.22 -4.22 -20.26
N ASP A 14 -17.40 -5.45 -20.74
CA ASP A 14 -18.38 -6.38 -20.22
C ASP A 14 -17.92 -7.04 -18.91
N ARG A 15 -18.89 -7.52 -18.14
CA ARG A 15 -18.65 -8.14 -16.83
C ARG A 15 -18.62 -9.65 -16.93
N THR A 16 -17.51 -10.24 -16.52
CA THR A 16 -17.29 -11.69 -16.53
C THR A 16 -16.89 -12.22 -15.17
N LEU A 17 -17.07 -13.51 -14.98
CA LEU A 17 -16.73 -14.26 -13.79
C LEU A 17 -15.80 -15.40 -14.18
N LEU A 18 -14.75 -15.65 -13.39
CA LEU A 18 -13.98 -16.88 -13.51
C LEU A 18 -14.70 -18.00 -12.75
N MET A 19 -15.11 -19.03 -13.48
CA MET A 19 -15.74 -20.24 -12.90
C MET A 19 -14.79 -21.42 -13.06
N PHE A 20 -13.96 -21.63 -12.05
CA PHE A 20 -12.96 -22.69 -12.08
C PHE A 20 -13.58 -24.09 -12.30
N GLU A 21 -14.71 -24.34 -11.69
CA GLU A 21 -15.48 -25.57 -11.83
C GLU A 21 -15.97 -25.86 -13.25
N LYS A 22 -16.08 -24.82 -14.07
CA LYS A 22 -16.43 -24.92 -15.50
C LYS A 22 -15.24 -24.75 -16.42
N GLY A 23 -14.04 -24.44 -15.85
CA GLY A 23 -12.79 -24.35 -16.58
C GLY A 23 -12.61 -23.08 -17.42
N GLY A 24 -13.35 -22.00 -17.14
CA GLY A 24 -13.26 -20.81 -17.99
C GLY A 24 -13.90 -19.56 -17.44
N TRP A 25 -14.02 -18.58 -18.33
CA TRP A 25 -14.65 -17.30 -18.09
C TRP A 25 -16.08 -17.29 -18.61
N PHE A 26 -16.97 -16.72 -17.84
CA PHE A 26 -18.40 -16.71 -18.15
C PHE A 26 -18.98 -15.32 -17.89
N TYR A 27 -19.93 -14.91 -18.70
CA TYR A 27 -20.78 -13.77 -18.40
C TYR A 27 -21.69 -14.07 -17.20
N GLU A 28 -22.30 -13.04 -16.62
CA GLU A 28 -23.22 -13.21 -15.47
C GLU A 28 -24.48 -14.03 -15.82
N ASP A 29 -24.84 -14.12 -17.09
CA ASP A 29 -25.95 -14.95 -17.60
C ASP A 29 -25.56 -16.42 -17.77
N GLY A 30 -24.30 -16.77 -17.60
CA GLY A 30 -23.78 -18.13 -17.74
C GLY A 30 -23.29 -18.50 -19.14
N THR A 31 -23.29 -17.56 -20.08
CA THR A 31 -22.66 -17.72 -21.40
C THR A 31 -21.16 -17.72 -21.29
N GLU A 32 -20.48 -18.61 -21.98
CA GLU A 32 -19.01 -18.67 -21.99
C GLU A 32 -18.41 -17.46 -22.70
N TYR A 33 -17.39 -16.85 -22.08
CA TYR A 33 -16.56 -15.82 -22.70
C TYR A 33 -15.33 -16.47 -23.31
N ALA A 34 -15.27 -16.50 -24.62
CA ALA A 34 -14.19 -17.12 -25.39
C ALA A 34 -13.03 -16.16 -25.74
N GLY A 35 -13.10 -14.91 -25.28
CA GLY A 35 -12.07 -13.90 -25.49
C GLY A 35 -10.87 -14.03 -24.57
N GLU A 36 -9.80 -13.33 -24.89
CA GLU A 36 -8.61 -13.23 -24.06
C GLU A 36 -8.63 -11.95 -23.23
N PHE A 37 -8.06 -12.02 -22.03
CA PHE A 37 -7.84 -10.83 -21.21
C PHE A 37 -6.46 -10.26 -21.53
N GLU A 38 -6.45 -9.03 -21.97
CA GLU A 38 -5.19 -8.30 -22.17
C GLU A 38 -4.60 -7.86 -20.83
N PRO A 39 -3.27 -7.93 -20.65
CA PRO A 39 -2.61 -7.36 -19.50
C PRO A 39 -2.85 -5.84 -19.41
N VAL A 40 -3.31 -5.37 -18.27
CA VAL A 40 -3.48 -3.95 -18.02
C VAL A 40 -2.15 -3.35 -17.56
N ASP A 41 -1.70 -2.28 -18.23
CA ASP A 41 -0.55 -1.51 -17.76
C ASP A 41 -0.92 -0.76 -16.47
N CYS A 42 -0.38 -1.22 -15.36
CA CYS A 42 -0.56 -0.60 -14.04
C CYS A 42 0.46 0.50 -13.75
N GLY A 43 1.37 0.78 -14.66
CA GLY A 43 2.43 1.79 -14.53
C GLY A 43 3.79 1.21 -14.13
N ASN A 44 4.75 2.10 -13.86
CA ASN A 44 6.14 1.73 -13.65
C ASN A 44 6.41 1.30 -12.19
N THR A 45 7.29 0.33 -11.99
CA THR A 45 7.79 -0.09 -10.67
C THR A 45 8.88 0.83 -10.12
N LEU A 46 9.57 1.56 -10.99
CA LEU A 46 10.62 2.51 -10.58
C LEU A 46 10.02 3.89 -10.31
N PRO A 47 10.49 4.59 -9.26
CA PRO A 47 10.09 5.96 -9.01
C PRO A 47 10.46 6.89 -10.17
N THR A 48 9.54 7.76 -10.56
CA THR A 48 9.78 8.80 -11.57
C THR A 48 10.32 10.09 -10.96
N TRP A 49 10.14 10.28 -9.67
CA TRP A 49 10.68 11.41 -8.90
C TRP A 49 11.09 10.97 -7.50
N TYR A 50 12.16 11.55 -7.01
CA TYR A 50 12.64 11.36 -5.64
C TYR A 50 13.48 12.55 -5.19
N GLY A 51 13.62 12.71 -3.87
CA GLY A 51 14.42 13.77 -3.32
C GLY A 51 14.50 13.75 -1.81
N GLY A 52 15.24 14.71 -1.30
CA GLY A 52 15.36 14.97 0.12
C GLY A 52 15.39 16.47 0.41
N TRP A 53 14.86 16.83 1.56
CA TRP A 53 14.83 18.22 2.01
C TRP A 53 15.26 18.32 3.47
N THR A 54 16.29 19.14 3.72
CA THR A 54 16.81 19.37 5.07
C THR A 54 16.49 20.79 5.50
N ASN A 55 15.90 20.93 6.68
CA ASN A 55 15.70 22.20 7.36
C ASN A 55 16.56 22.28 8.60
N ASN A 56 17.29 23.37 8.75
CA ASN A 56 18.10 23.65 9.91
C ASN A 56 17.67 24.99 10.53
N PHE A 57 17.27 24.93 11.79
CA PHE A 57 16.87 26.09 12.56
C PHE A 57 17.86 26.29 13.72
N LYS A 58 18.27 27.54 13.95
CA LYS A 58 19.15 27.88 15.08
C LYS A 58 18.60 29.08 15.79
N TYR A 59 18.47 29.00 17.12
CA TYR A 59 17.98 30.08 17.94
C TYR A 59 18.54 30.01 19.38
N LYS A 60 19.23 31.04 19.82
CA LYS A 60 19.75 31.20 21.22
C LYS A 60 20.38 29.94 21.81
N GLY A 61 21.26 29.26 21.04
CA GLY A 61 21.93 28.04 21.46
C GLY A 61 21.16 26.75 21.12
N PHE A 62 19.88 26.81 20.79
CA PHE A 62 19.18 25.66 20.24
C PHE A 62 19.47 25.51 18.76
N ASP A 63 19.61 24.27 18.34
CA ASP A 63 19.63 23.86 16.93
C ASP A 63 18.68 22.68 16.70
N LEU A 64 17.87 22.81 15.66
CA LEU A 64 16.95 21.77 15.22
C LEU A 64 17.25 21.47 13.75
N SER A 65 17.46 20.19 13.45
CA SER A 65 17.62 19.69 12.09
C SER A 65 16.54 18.67 11.77
N LEU A 66 15.84 18.89 10.66
CA LEU A 66 14.80 18.00 10.14
C LEU A 66 15.19 17.56 8.74
N PHE A 67 15.24 16.25 8.52
CA PHE A 67 15.49 15.70 7.19
C PHE A 67 14.28 14.90 6.71
N PHE A 68 13.71 15.33 5.59
CA PHE A 68 12.63 14.66 4.88
C PHE A 68 13.16 13.97 3.64
N GLN A 69 12.67 12.78 3.38
CA GLN A 69 12.89 12.03 2.15
C GLN A 69 11.54 11.73 1.50
N PHE A 70 11.47 11.88 0.19
CA PHE A 70 10.28 11.60 -0.58
C PHE A 70 10.62 10.89 -1.89
N SER A 71 9.69 10.09 -2.35
CA SER A 71 9.78 9.39 -3.64
C SER A 71 8.38 9.05 -4.12
N GLY A 72 8.20 8.95 -5.44
CA GLY A 72 6.91 8.58 -5.97
C GLY A 72 6.87 8.42 -7.48
N GLY A 73 5.65 8.22 -8.00
CA GLY A 73 5.38 7.89 -9.38
C GLY A 73 5.56 6.41 -9.70
N ASN A 74 5.86 5.58 -8.70
CA ASN A 74 5.97 4.13 -8.87
C ASN A 74 4.73 3.39 -8.38
N LYS A 75 4.56 2.18 -8.87
CA LYS A 75 3.55 1.22 -8.46
C LYS A 75 4.19 0.03 -7.77
N ILE A 76 3.49 -0.52 -6.77
CA ILE A 76 3.96 -1.65 -5.97
C ILE A 76 2.84 -2.69 -5.91
N TYR A 77 3.16 -3.95 -6.21
CA TYR A 77 2.26 -5.05 -5.95
C TYR A 77 2.20 -5.32 -4.43
N ASN A 78 1.01 -5.21 -3.85
CA ASN A 78 0.81 -5.43 -2.42
C ASN A 78 0.52 -6.91 -2.12
N GLY A 79 1.57 -7.72 -2.01
CA GLY A 79 1.46 -9.14 -1.68
C GLY A 79 0.85 -9.40 -0.29
N THR A 80 1.04 -8.49 0.67
CA THR A 80 0.40 -8.59 1.98
C THR A 80 -1.11 -8.45 1.85
N LYS A 81 -1.59 -7.42 1.12
CA LYS A 81 -3.01 -7.25 0.84
C LYS A 81 -3.58 -8.48 0.13
N ALA A 82 -2.88 -9.02 -0.87
CA ALA A 82 -3.27 -10.25 -1.56
C ALA A 82 -3.50 -11.40 -0.57
N SER A 83 -2.56 -11.62 0.35
CA SER A 83 -2.63 -12.70 1.34
C SER A 83 -3.75 -12.50 2.37
N VAL A 84 -3.88 -11.30 2.94
CA VAL A 84 -4.86 -11.04 4.02
C VAL A 84 -6.27 -10.71 3.51
N SER A 85 -6.46 -10.59 2.21
CA SER A 85 -7.77 -10.48 1.56
C SER A 85 -8.17 -11.72 0.76
N ASP A 86 -7.42 -12.80 0.90
CA ASP A 86 -7.74 -14.07 0.28
C ASP A 86 -8.95 -14.71 0.95
N MET A 87 -10.02 -14.90 0.19
CA MET A 87 -11.31 -15.36 0.68
C MET A 87 -11.45 -16.90 0.70
N ARG A 88 -10.35 -17.63 0.52
CA ARG A 88 -10.38 -19.09 0.29
C ARG A 88 -10.01 -19.96 1.49
N TYR A 89 -8.96 -19.57 2.27
CA TYR A 89 -8.35 -20.48 3.25
C TYR A 89 -7.99 -19.87 4.59
N TRP A 90 -7.34 -18.68 4.57
CA TRP A 90 -6.68 -18.10 5.73
C TRP A 90 -7.54 -17.07 6.44
N ASN A 91 -7.06 -16.64 7.58
CA ASN A 91 -7.66 -15.52 8.29
C ASN A 91 -7.53 -14.24 7.47
N ASN A 92 -8.63 -13.55 7.28
CA ASN A 92 -8.65 -12.28 6.58
C ASN A 92 -8.36 -11.11 7.51
N SER A 93 -7.95 -9.97 6.94
CA SER A 93 -7.79 -8.74 7.69
C SER A 93 -9.14 -8.24 8.22
N LYS A 94 -9.10 -7.43 9.28
CA LYS A 94 -10.30 -6.76 9.80
C LYS A 94 -10.99 -5.87 8.76
N ASP A 95 -10.22 -5.34 7.80
CA ASP A 95 -10.76 -4.48 6.73
C ASP A 95 -11.67 -5.24 5.77
N VAL A 96 -11.45 -6.54 5.60
CA VAL A 96 -12.30 -7.42 4.79
C VAL A 96 -13.60 -7.75 5.53
N TYR A 97 -13.53 -7.86 6.86
CA TYR A 97 -14.67 -8.14 7.70
C TYR A 97 -15.75 -7.06 7.53
N ASN A 98 -16.99 -7.47 7.35
CA ASN A 98 -18.14 -6.59 7.02
C ASN A 98 -18.10 -5.89 5.66
N LYS A 99 -17.11 -6.14 4.79
CA LYS A 99 -17.04 -5.58 3.45
C LYS A 99 -17.14 -6.64 2.35
N TYR A 100 -17.18 -7.91 2.72
CA TYR A 100 -17.37 -8.99 1.77
C TYR A 100 -18.85 -9.11 1.34
N TRP A 101 -19.05 -9.70 0.20
CA TRP A 101 -20.38 -9.90 -0.39
C TRP A 101 -21.25 -10.84 0.45
N THR A 102 -22.50 -10.45 0.63
CA THR A 102 -23.60 -11.30 1.16
C THR A 102 -24.85 -11.06 0.31
N PRO A 103 -25.88 -11.93 0.38
CA PRO A 103 -27.13 -11.71 -0.33
C PRO A 103 -27.79 -10.36 -0.03
N GLU A 104 -27.58 -9.84 1.18
CA GLU A 104 -28.09 -8.54 1.64
C GLU A 104 -27.17 -7.37 1.22
N ARG A 105 -25.89 -7.66 0.93
CA ARG A 105 -24.87 -6.70 0.52
C ARG A 105 -24.31 -7.05 -0.85
N THR A 106 -25.05 -6.75 -1.89
CA THR A 106 -24.68 -7.08 -3.28
C THR A 106 -23.64 -6.12 -3.89
N HIS A 107 -23.45 -4.92 -3.31
CA HIS A 107 -22.42 -3.94 -3.68
C HIS A 107 -21.27 -3.98 -2.68
N ALA A 108 -20.57 -5.11 -2.58
CA ALA A 108 -19.48 -5.33 -1.68
C ALA A 108 -18.12 -4.98 -2.33
N GLU A 109 -17.17 -4.59 -1.51
CA GLU A 109 -15.78 -4.31 -1.93
C GLU A 109 -14.99 -5.61 -2.19
N TYR A 110 -15.32 -6.66 -1.44
CA TYR A 110 -14.68 -7.98 -1.54
C TYR A 110 -15.69 -9.05 -1.97
N PRO A 111 -15.23 -10.09 -2.65
CA PRO A 111 -16.08 -11.19 -3.05
C PRO A 111 -16.60 -12.01 -1.85
N MET A 112 -17.51 -12.93 -2.11
CA MET A 112 -18.00 -13.89 -1.11
C MET A 112 -16.86 -14.85 -0.70
N PRO A 113 -16.69 -15.15 0.60
CA PRO A 113 -15.77 -16.17 1.06
C PRO A 113 -16.22 -17.55 0.58
N ILE A 114 -15.36 -18.23 -0.19
CA ILE A 114 -15.64 -19.59 -0.68
C ILE A 114 -14.44 -20.45 -0.33
N TYR A 115 -14.60 -21.30 0.67
CA TYR A 115 -13.55 -22.22 1.10
C TYR A 115 -13.18 -23.21 -0.02
N GLY A 116 -11.89 -23.33 -0.29
CA GLY A 116 -11.38 -24.26 -1.30
C GLY A 116 -11.50 -23.80 -2.74
N ASP A 117 -12.02 -22.61 -2.99
CA ASP A 117 -12.03 -22.03 -4.33
C ASP A 117 -10.59 -21.70 -4.78
N ASN A 118 -10.11 -22.36 -5.84
CA ASN A 118 -8.71 -22.24 -6.23
C ASN A 118 -8.33 -20.91 -6.86
N TYR A 119 -9.24 -20.24 -7.58
CA TYR A 119 -8.91 -19.05 -8.36
C TYR A 119 -9.90 -17.91 -8.25
N SER A 120 -11.20 -18.19 -8.28
CA SER A 120 -12.22 -17.19 -8.57
C SER A 120 -12.23 -16.00 -7.60
N ASN A 121 -11.95 -16.23 -6.32
CA ASN A 121 -12.09 -15.22 -5.26
C ASN A 121 -10.82 -14.98 -4.44
N GLY A 122 -9.70 -15.57 -4.82
CA GLY A 122 -8.47 -15.53 -4.03
C GLY A 122 -7.36 -14.65 -4.61
N SER A 123 -6.21 -14.71 -3.95
CA SER A 123 -4.98 -13.99 -4.29
C SER A 123 -4.15 -14.66 -5.39
N ALA A 124 -4.60 -15.79 -5.93
CA ALA A 124 -3.87 -16.52 -6.97
C ALA A 124 -3.81 -15.78 -8.31
N LEU A 125 -4.71 -14.84 -8.53
CA LEU A 125 -4.77 -14.04 -9.76
C LEU A 125 -3.98 -12.74 -9.61
N PRO A 126 -3.13 -12.39 -10.60
CA PRO A 126 -2.44 -11.11 -10.66
C PRO A 126 -3.41 -10.02 -11.12
N ILE A 127 -4.17 -9.47 -10.18
CA ILE A 127 -5.19 -8.45 -10.46
C ILE A 127 -4.71 -7.04 -10.13
N SER A 128 -5.21 -6.06 -10.88
CA SER A 128 -4.85 -4.65 -10.74
C SER A 128 -5.21 -4.05 -9.37
N ASP A 129 -6.23 -4.58 -8.67
CA ASP A 129 -6.62 -4.16 -7.32
C ASP A 129 -5.52 -4.33 -6.27
N LEU A 130 -4.53 -5.18 -6.55
CA LEU A 130 -3.39 -5.43 -5.68
C LEU A 130 -2.19 -4.54 -5.99
N VAL A 131 -2.31 -3.68 -7.01
CA VAL A 131 -1.27 -2.73 -7.41
C VAL A 131 -1.60 -1.37 -6.83
N GLU A 132 -0.73 -0.88 -5.96
CA GLU A 132 -0.91 0.36 -5.21
C GLU A 132 0.16 1.40 -5.57
N ARG A 133 -0.08 2.65 -5.17
CA ARG A 133 0.91 3.72 -5.31
C ARG A 133 2.03 3.52 -4.29
N GLY A 134 3.28 3.60 -4.77
CA GLY A 134 4.48 3.52 -3.93
C GLY A 134 4.96 4.86 -3.38
N ASP A 135 4.19 5.92 -3.53
CA ASP A 135 4.57 7.27 -3.13
C ASP A 135 4.71 7.38 -1.61
N TYR A 136 5.75 8.06 -1.17
CA TYR A 136 5.91 8.35 0.25
C TYR A 136 6.61 9.67 0.53
N LEU A 137 6.32 10.24 1.70
CA LEU A 137 7.04 11.30 2.37
C LEU A 137 7.41 10.82 3.77
N ARG A 138 8.69 10.80 4.11
CA ARG A 138 9.19 10.33 5.42
C ARG A 138 10.03 11.40 6.09
N LEU A 139 9.76 11.64 7.37
CA LEU A 139 10.70 12.33 8.25
C LEU A 139 11.76 11.30 8.68
N LYS A 140 12.97 11.40 8.14
CA LYS A 140 14.05 10.42 8.31
C LYS A 140 14.91 10.71 9.51
N ASN A 141 15.10 11.98 9.79
CA ASN A 141 15.93 12.39 10.89
C ASN A 141 15.38 13.66 11.54
N VAL A 142 15.36 13.66 12.87
CA VAL A 142 15.11 14.81 13.74
C VAL A 142 16.25 14.89 14.72
N SER A 143 17.00 15.97 14.69
CA SER A 143 18.05 16.23 15.67
C SER A 143 17.79 17.55 16.37
N LEU A 144 17.66 17.52 17.69
CA LEU A 144 17.52 18.69 18.53
C LEU A 144 18.74 18.80 19.42
N GLY A 145 19.47 19.89 19.31
CA GLY A 145 20.66 20.18 20.10
C GLY A 145 20.56 21.48 20.90
N TYR A 146 21.32 21.56 21.97
CA TYR A 146 21.52 22.78 22.70
C TYR A 146 23.01 22.99 23.01
N THR A 147 23.53 24.11 22.61
CA THR A 147 24.92 24.52 22.89
C THR A 147 24.94 25.48 24.06
N PHE A 148 25.60 25.07 25.13
CA PHE A 148 25.69 25.86 26.34
C PHE A 148 26.67 27.02 26.14
N ASN A 149 26.33 28.19 26.70
CA ASN A 149 27.25 29.31 26.77
C ASN A 149 28.24 29.09 27.92
N THR A 150 29.45 28.68 27.59
CA THR A 150 30.48 28.28 28.55
C THR A 150 31.33 29.44 29.09
N LYS A 151 31.08 30.70 28.69
CA LYS A 151 31.92 31.85 29.00
C LYS A 151 32.21 32.04 30.51
N ASN A 152 31.27 31.63 31.38
CA ASN A 152 31.39 31.87 32.80
C ASN A 152 32.09 30.74 33.61
N TRP A 153 32.08 29.50 33.11
CA TRP A 153 32.56 28.33 33.84
C TRP A 153 33.60 27.49 33.08
N SER A 154 33.76 27.71 31.78
CA SER A 154 34.67 26.93 30.94
C SER A 154 36.15 27.12 31.35
N LYS A 155 36.53 28.31 31.85
CA LYS A 155 37.88 28.56 32.30
C LYS A 155 38.27 27.76 33.54
N ALA A 156 37.31 27.43 34.40
CA ALA A 156 37.58 26.66 35.62
C ALA A 156 37.67 25.14 35.35
N VAL A 157 37.06 24.64 34.29
CA VAL A 157 36.96 23.20 34.01
C VAL A 157 37.68 22.79 32.72
N GLY A 158 38.24 23.75 31.96
CA GLY A 158 38.98 23.50 30.72
C GLY A 158 38.11 23.07 29.53
N ILE A 159 36.76 23.24 29.63
CA ILE A 159 35.83 22.88 28.58
C ILE A 159 35.52 24.10 27.71
N SER A 160 35.91 24.07 26.44
CA SER A 160 35.72 25.18 25.50
C SER A 160 34.30 25.27 24.91
N ALA A 161 33.60 24.14 24.81
CA ALA A 161 32.22 24.06 24.34
C ALA A 161 31.53 22.78 24.88
N LEU A 162 30.25 22.89 25.22
CA LEU A 162 29.41 21.76 25.59
C LEU A 162 28.14 21.82 24.76
N ARG A 163 27.85 20.77 23.99
CA ARG A 163 26.62 20.61 23.27
C ARG A 163 25.97 19.27 23.63
N LEU A 164 24.72 19.33 24.04
CA LEU A 164 23.87 18.13 24.18
C LEU A 164 22.89 18.05 23.01
N TYR A 165 22.66 16.84 22.54
CA TYR A 165 21.68 16.63 21.46
C TYR A 165 20.97 15.29 21.59
N VAL A 166 19.78 15.22 20.98
CA VAL A 166 18.96 14.02 20.81
C VAL A 166 18.68 13.87 19.31
N GLN A 167 18.75 12.62 18.87
CA GLN A 167 18.51 12.28 17.46
C GLN A 167 17.61 11.04 17.38
#